data_64376dfe754ef12c6b0aca847a8b3029
#
_entry.id   64376dfe754ef12c6b0aca847a8b3029
#
_cell.length_a   1.000
_cell.length_b   1.000
_cell.length_c   1.000
_cell.angle_alpha   90.00
_cell.angle_beta   90.00
_cell.angle_gamma   90.00
#
_symmetry.space_group_name_H-M   'P 1'
#
loop_
_entity.id
_entity.type
_entity.pdbx_description
1 polymer ?
#
loop_
_entity_poly.entity_id
_entity_poly.type
_entity_poly.pdbx_seq_one_letter_code
_entity_poly.pdbx_strand_id
1 'polypeptide(L)'
;MSRWRRRSAQRSPSVAVLADLGPGQQATITGVVAHAPDAVAARLRQLGFRATARVDVIRRAPLGDPTIYRVQDTELCLRRREAQLIRIDAEGDGGP
;
A
#
# COMPACT_ATOMS: atom_id res chain seq x y z
N MET A 1 -26.08 -4.41 -15.45
CA MET A 1 -25.23 -3.81 -15.81
C MET A 1 -24.66 -2.86 -14.98
N SER A 2 -25.24 -2.15 -14.42
CA SER A 2 -24.66 -1.15 -13.68
C SER A 2 -24.10 -1.53 -12.40
N ARG A 3 -24.34 -2.67 -11.91
CA ARG A 3 -23.87 -2.99 -10.63
C ARG A 3 -22.38 -2.93 -10.52
N TRP A 4 -21.66 -3.33 -11.50
CA TRP A 4 -20.23 -3.28 -11.33
C TRP A 4 -19.74 -1.85 -11.28
N ARG A 5 -20.46 -0.95 -11.87
CA ARG A 5 -20.06 0.40 -11.76
C ARG A 5 -20.26 0.89 -10.39
N ARG A 6 -21.28 0.45 -9.74
CA ARG A 6 -21.50 0.87 -8.42
C ARG A 6 -20.39 0.47 -7.55
N ARG A 7 -19.87 -0.71 -7.78
CA ARG A 7 -18.81 -1.14 -6.95
C ARG A 7 -17.64 -0.25 -7.09
N SER A 8 -17.34 0.17 -8.26
CA SER A 8 -16.24 1.05 -8.42
C SER A 8 -16.45 2.30 -7.66
N ALA A 9 -17.61 2.83 -7.75
CA ALA A 9 -17.88 4.06 -7.06
C ALA A 9 -17.75 3.90 -5.60
N GLN A 10 -18.19 2.79 -5.09
CA GLN A 10 -18.09 2.62 -3.71
C GLN A 10 -16.71 2.51 -3.25
N ARG A 11 -15.86 1.94 -4.04
CA ARG A 11 -14.54 1.81 -3.62
C ARG A 11 -13.86 3.10 -3.54
N SER A 12 -14.24 4.04 -4.32
CA SER A 12 -13.50 5.24 -4.37
C SER A 12 -13.36 5.95 -3.07
N PRO A 13 -14.34 6.02 -2.24
CA PRO A 13 -14.14 6.73 -1.00
C PRO A 13 -13.33 5.98 0.00
N SER A 14 -13.14 4.72 -0.20
CA SER A 14 -12.46 3.99 0.81
C SER A 14 -11.00 4.20 0.72
N VAL A 15 -10.34 4.05 1.79
CA VAL A 15 -8.94 4.19 1.86
C VAL A 15 -8.30 2.90 1.50
N ALA A 16 -7.43 2.92 0.53
CA ALA A 16 -6.68 1.73 0.20
C ALA A 16 -5.40 1.75 1.01
N VAL A 17 -4.96 0.59 1.42
CA VAL A 17 -3.71 0.47 2.15
C VAL A 17 -2.78 -0.45 1.40
N LEU A 18 -1.50 -0.35 1.72
CA LEU A 18 -0.49 -1.10 1.01
C LEU A 18 -0.73 -2.60 1.05
N ALA A 19 -1.30 -3.09 2.12
CA ALA A 19 -1.58 -4.52 2.24
C ALA A 19 -2.57 -5.02 1.18
N ASP A 20 -3.31 -4.13 0.56
CA ASP A 20 -4.28 -4.50 -0.46
C ASP A 20 -3.65 -4.80 -1.81
N LEU A 21 -2.41 -4.44 -2.00
CA LEU A 21 -1.75 -4.65 -3.28
C LEU A 21 -1.13 -6.03 -3.37
N GLY A 22 -1.10 -6.57 -4.57
CA GLY A 22 -0.46 -7.84 -4.81
C GLY A 22 0.83 -7.68 -5.58
N PRO A 23 1.59 -8.75 -5.73
CA PRO A 23 2.85 -8.70 -6.44
C PRO A 23 2.68 -8.13 -7.86
N GLY A 24 3.61 -7.30 -8.24
CA GLY A 24 3.58 -6.67 -9.54
C GLY A 24 2.80 -5.36 -9.60
N GLN A 25 2.09 -5.03 -8.54
CA GLN A 25 1.34 -3.78 -8.51
C GLN A 25 2.18 -2.67 -7.90
N GLN A 26 1.78 -1.44 -8.16
CA GLN A 26 2.49 -0.28 -7.63
C GLN A 26 1.50 0.77 -7.21
N ALA A 27 1.96 1.68 -6.40
CA ALA A 27 1.11 2.75 -5.91
C ALA A 27 1.97 3.90 -5.40
N THR A 28 1.32 5.00 -5.13
CA THR A 28 1.96 6.14 -4.50
C THR A 28 1.48 6.19 -3.06
N ILE A 29 2.39 6.35 -2.13
CA ILE A 29 2.03 6.41 -0.72
C ILE A 29 1.44 7.78 -0.42
N THR A 30 0.33 7.80 0.30
CA THR A 30 -0.27 9.06 0.69
C THR A 30 -0.04 9.38 2.15
N GLY A 31 0.41 8.41 2.93
CA GLY A 31 0.71 8.67 4.33
C GLY A 31 0.50 7.42 5.16
N VAL A 32 0.47 7.62 6.46
CA VAL A 32 0.23 6.54 7.40
C VAL A 32 -1.14 6.79 8.01
N VAL A 33 -1.89 5.73 8.28
CA VAL A 33 -3.23 5.89 8.83
C VAL A 33 -3.16 6.63 10.16
N ALA A 34 -4.20 7.39 10.45
CA ALA A 34 -4.20 8.24 11.62
C ALA A 34 -4.11 7.48 12.93
N HIS A 35 -4.63 6.28 12.96
CA HIS A 35 -4.63 5.53 14.22
C HIS A 35 -3.34 4.74 14.46
N ALA A 36 -2.36 4.86 13.58
CA ALA A 36 -1.12 4.14 13.79
C ALA A 36 -0.38 4.70 15.00
N PRO A 37 0.24 3.85 15.80
CA PRO A 37 1.02 4.37 16.91
C PRO A 37 2.14 5.26 16.40
N ASP A 38 2.44 6.31 17.13
CA ASP A 38 3.44 7.28 16.68
C ASP A 38 4.78 6.67 16.40
N ALA A 39 5.22 5.77 17.22
CA ALA A 39 6.53 5.14 17.03
C ALA A 39 6.55 4.31 15.76
N VAL A 40 5.47 3.64 15.46
CA VAL A 40 5.40 2.82 14.27
C VAL A 40 5.36 3.72 13.05
N ALA A 41 4.56 4.78 13.10
CA ALA A 41 4.48 5.70 11.99
C ALA A 41 5.84 6.33 11.68
N ALA A 42 6.57 6.71 12.72
CA ALA A 42 7.87 7.30 12.53
C ALA A 42 8.84 6.31 11.90
N ARG A 43 8.79 5.07 12.35
CA ARG A 43 9.65 4.06 11.80
C ARG A 43 9.37 3.80 10.33
N LEU A 44 8.09 3.72 9.98
CA LEU A 44 7.73 3.48 8.59
C LEU A 44 8.20 4.63 7.70
N ARG A 45 8.08 5.86 8.19
CA ARG A 45 8.56 6.99 7.41
C ARG A 45 10.07 6.98 7.25
N GLN A 46 10.77 6.56 8.28
CA GLN A 46 12.22 6.47 8.19
C GLN A 46 12.66 5.41 7.20
N LEU A 47 11.88 4.38 7.04
CA LEU A 47 12.18 3.34 6.07
C LEU A 47 11.90 3.79 4.64
N GLY A 48 11.24 4.91 4.47
CA GLY A 48 10.95 5.42 3.14
C GLY A 48 9.48 5.43 2.78
N PHE A 49 8.63 4.91 3.64
CA PHE A 49 7.20 4.86 3.35
C PHE A 49 6.56 6.19 3.72
N ARG A 50 6.83 7.20 2.94
CA ARG A 50 6.29 8.52 3.20
C ARG A 50 5.47 9.02 2.05
N ALA A 51 4.69 10.05 2.31
CA ALA A 51 3.80 10.60 1.32
C ALA A 51 4.55 10.93 0.05
N THR A 52 3.94 10.65 -1.07
CA THR A 52 4.42 10.87 -2.42
C THR A 52 5.50 9.89 -2.87
N ALA A 53 5.97 9.00 -2.01
CA ALA A 53 6.93 8.00 -2.43
C ALA A 53 6.21 6.90 -3.21
N ARG A 54 6.88 6.37 -4.22
CA ARG A 54 6.32 5.30 -5.01
C ARG A 54 6.73 3.98 -4.44
N VAL A 55 5.83 3.03 -4.44
CA VAL A 55 6.12 1.71 -3.89
C VAL A 55 5.71 0.64 -4.89
N ASP A 56 6.54 -0.37 -5.03
CA ASP A 56 6.24 -1.52 -5.86
C ASP A 56 6.16 -2.74 -4.99
N VAL A 57 5.22 -3.63 -5.29
CA VAL A 57 5.14 -4.89 -4.57
C VAL A 57 5.95 -5.89 -5.35
N ILE A 58 7.03 -6.39 -4.77
CA ILE A 58 7.93 -7.28 -5.46
C ILE A 58 7.47 -8.72 -5.34
N ARG A 59 7.25 -9.17 -4.10
CA ARG A 59 6.93 -10.57 -3.93
C ARG A 59 6.35 -10.79 -2.54
N ARG A 60 5.53 -11.79 -2.41
CA ARG A 60 4.93 -12.13 -1.13
C ARG A 60 5.39 -13.51 -0.73
N ALA A 61 5.65 -13.71 0.54
CA ALA A 61 6.08 -15.01 1.02
C ALA A 61 4.98 -16.04 0.74
N PRO A 62 5.36 -17.30 0.62
CA PRO A 62 4.39 -18.34 0.27
C PRO A 62 3.17 -18.40 1.16
N LEU A 63 3.32 -18.06 2.42
CA LEU A 63 2.16 -18.07 3.32
C LEU A 63 1.44 -16.73 3.32
N GLY A 64 1.85 -15.80 2.48
CA GLY A 64 1.16 -14.52 2.40
C GLY A 64 1.76 -13.43 3.25
N ASP A 65 2.76 -13.75 4.06
CA ASP A 65 3.34 -12.77 4.97
C ASP A 65 4.74 -13.22 5.34
N PRO A 66 5.73 -12.37 5.29
CA PRO A 66 5.67 -10.94 4.93
C PRO A 66 5.69 -10.72 3.43
N THR A 67 5.62 -9.48 3.03
CA THR A 67 5.69 -9.11 1.62
C THR A 67 6.91 -8.21 1.42
N ILE A 68 7.56 -8.37 0.30
CA ILE A 68 8.72 -7.56 -0.04
C ILE A 68 8.27 -6.42 -0.94
N TYR A 69 8.60 -5.21 -0.54
CA TYR A 69 8.27 -4.00 -1.27
C TYR A 69 9.53 -3.29 -1.68
N ARG A 70 9.46 -2.55 -2.77
CA ARG A 70 10.56 -1.68 -3.15
C ARG A 70 10.08 -0.24 -3.04
N VAL A 71 10.79 0.54 -2.25
CA VAL A 71 10.47 1.95 -2.10
C VAL A 71 11.80 2.69 -2.11
N GLN A 72 11.89 3.73 -2.94
CA GLN A 72 13.11 4.52 -3.06
C GLN A 72 14.34 3.67 -3.34
N ASP A 73 14.18 2.72 -4.25
CA ASP A 73 15.28 1.85 -4.65
C ASP A 73 15.79 0.92 -3.57
N THR A 74 15.03 0.73 -2.54
CA THR A 74 15.40 -0.17 -1.45
C THR A 74 14.31 -1.21 -1.30
N GLU A 75 14.71 -2.47 -1.15
CA GLU A 75 13.74 -3.52 -0.92
C GLU A 75 13.62 -3.77 0.57
N LEU A 76 12.40 -3.82 1.03
CA LEU A 76 12.12 -3.99 2.45
C LEU A 76 11.00 -4.98 2.64
N CYS A 77 11.05 -5.70 3.75
CA CYS A 77 9.97 -6.62 4.09
C CYS A 77 9.07 -5.99 5.12
N LEU A 78 7.78 -6.04 4.89
CA LEU A 78 6.82 -5.60 5.88
C LEU A 78 5.86 -6.72 6.19
N ARG A 79 5.50 -6.83 7.45
CA ARG A 79 4.45 -7.72 7.82
C ARG A 79 3.13 -7.13 7.39
N ARG A 80 2.15 -7.99 7.21
CA ARG A 80 0.85 -7.54 6.76
C ARG A 80 0.29 -6.46 7.66
N ARG A 81 0.41 -6.60 8.97
CA ARG A 81 -0.15 -5.62 9.85
C ARG A 81 0.53 -4.27 9.72
N GLU A 82 1.79 -4.24 9.31
CA GLU A 82 2.47 -2.97 9.09
C GLU A 82 2.00 -2.37 7.79
N ALA A 83 1.85 -3.18 6.76
CA ALA A 83 1.40 -2.69 5.47
C ALA A 83 -0.03 -2.16 5.54
N GLN A 84 -0.82 -2.65 6.48
CA GLN A 84 -2.18 -2.17 6.65
C GLN A 84 -2.22 -0.74 7.18
N LEU A 85 -1.11 -0.24 7.69
CA LEU A 85 -1.06 1.10 8.25
C LEU A 85 -0.61 2.15 7.23
N ILE A 86 -0.24 1.73 6.03
CA ILE A 86 0.25 2.66 5.02
C ILE A 86 -0.83 2.92 4.00
N ARG A 87 -1.24 4.17 3.86
CA ARG A 87 -2.29 4.54 2.91
C ARG A 87 -1.68 4.77 1.56
N ILE A 88 -2.35 4.33 0.54
CA ILE A 88 -1.84 4.46 -0.81
C ILE A 88 -2.91 4.94 -1.76
N ASP A 89 -2.44 5.38 -2.91
CA ASP A 89 -3.29 5.74 -3.99
C ASP A 89 -2.82 4.83 -5.13
N ALA A 90 -3.56 3.80 -5.38
CA ALA A 90 -3.15 2.80 -6.35
C ALA A 90 -3.18 3.41 -7.73
N GLU A 91 -2.10 3.20 -8.46
CA GLU A 91 -2.08 3.73 -9.77
C GLU A 91 -1.88 2.63 -10.70
N GLY A 92 -1.92 2.83 -11.79
CA GLY A 92 -1.69 1.82 -12.67
C GLY A 92 -2.84 1.06 -13.02
N ASP A 93 -3.54 0.73 -12.11
CA ASP A 93 -4.59 -0.03 -12.40
C ASP A 93 -5.38 0.72 -13.25
N GLY A 94 -5.44 1.78 -13.01
CA GLY A 94 -6.27 2.40 -13.76
C GLY A 94 -5.75 2.49 -15.04
N GLY A 95 -4.83 2.48 -15.09
CA GLY A 95 -4.33 2.64 -16.19
C GLY A 95 -4.96 2.48 -17.15
N PRO A 96 -5.17 2.54 -17.49
CA PRO A 96 -5.50 2.45 -18.54
C PRO A 96 -5.68 2.77 -18.84
#